data_0417f244af031ac8bea19a52e706d96f
#
_entry.id   0417f244af031ac8bea19a52e706d96f
#
_cell.length_a   1.000
_cell.length_b   1.000
_cell.length_c   1.000
_cell.angle_alpha   90.00
_cell.angle_beta   90.00
_cell.angle_gamma   90.00
#
_symmetry.space_group_name_H-M   'P 1'
#
loop_
_entity.id
_entity.type
_entity.pdbx_description
1 polymer ?
#
loop_
_entity_poly.entity_id
_entity_poly.type
_entity_poly.pdbx_seq_one_letter_code
_entity_poly.pdbx_strand_id
1 'polypeptide(L)'
;MRNNFLLSLVALTLIFTSCANDDTADIVFNITNNNGGGGTSVDTDVFLSGTYTNDLTLDANINYKINGSLVIADGATLTIPAGMTIKALAAGSDVYVAISQGAKIIAEGTANSPIVFTSDASEPKAGDWGGLILLGKAPINSVTGTATSTSEIAGLPYGGNIANDNSGSLKYVRIEYSGGSADGQSENNGLSFYGVGNGTEVDYIQIYEGKDDGVEFFGGTVNVSHVAVMDLQDDSIDWTEGYSGTITDVYIQHIQNPTETFNSDKAFECDGYNDDFGNNSNPVFFSNPTVTNVTIVGVGSDNTFQDGKIINAGQYEAVRLRRGTAAIFSNVQITGFGEAFDVDGNDTSDPTGQAIVDDELQVNNVTFTDVTTKFKNDTGNDTLTEADFISGDGNGTGTDFATWGSGWTK
;
A
#
# COMPACT_ATOMS: atom_id res chain seq x y z
N MET A 1 22.36 40.20 74.21
CA MET A 1 22.54 38.90 73.58
C MET A 1 21.84 38.97 72.22
N ARG A 2 22.59 39.14 71.13
CA ARG A 2 22.05 39.26 69.77
C ARG A 2 22.60 38.06 69.01
N ASN A 3 21.69 37.13 68.62
CA ASN A 3 22.03 36.01 67.77
C ASN A 3 21.86 36.44 66.30
N ASN A 4 22.93 36.43 65.58
CA ASN A 4 22.94 36.59 64.14
C ASN A 4 22.73 35.20 63.48
N PHE A 5 21.65 35.06 62.73
CA PHE A 5 21.42 33.90 61.87
C PHE A 5 21.97 34.26 60.49
N LEU A 6 23.03 33.58 60.07
CA LEU A 6 23.47 33.58 58.69
C LEU A 6 22.60 32.66 57.86
N LEU A 7 21.87 33.19 56.88
CA LEU A 7 21.21 32.41 55.83
C LEU A 7 22.27 32.15 54.76
N SER A 8 22.65 30.89 54.60
CA SER A 8 23.43 30.40 53.45
C SER A 8 22.50 30.15 52.30
N LEU A 9 22.59 30.96 51.24
CA LEU A 9 21.91 30.77 49.94
C LEU A 9 22.70 29.77 49.14
N VAL A 10 22.19 28.51 49.05
CA VAL A 10 22.73 27.51 48.16
C VAL A 10 22.11 27.76 46.78
N ALA A 11 22.88 28.28 45.83
CA ALA A 11 22.50 28.37 44.42
C ALA A 11 22.63 26.98 43.81
N LEU A 12 21.48 26.32 43.55
CA LEU A 12 21.39 25.08 42.80
C LEU A 12 21.48 25.40 41.29
N THR A 13 22.63 25.29 40.69
CA THR A 13 22.81 25.34 39.23
C THR A 13 22.29 24.04 38.63
N LEU A 14 21.09 24.08 38.03
CA LEU A 14 20.59 23.03 37.17
C LEU A 14 21.41 23.08 35.86
N ILE A 15 22.31 22.11 35.73
CA ILE A 15 22.95 21.81 34.44
C ILE A 15 21.92 20.97 33.66
N PHE A 16 21.27 21.60 32.69
CA PHE A 16 20.55 20.85 31.67
C PHE A 16 21.59 20.21 30.74
N THR A 17 21.92 18.96 30.98
CA THR A 17 22.54 18.14 29.94
C THR A 17 21.43 17.85 28.92
N SER A 18 21.42 18.58 27.84
CA SER A 18 20.72 18.17 26.62
C SER A 18 21.34 16.84 26.21
N CYS A 19 20.65 15.73 26.48
CA CYS A 19 20.89 14.51 25.71
C CYS A 19 20.43 14.85 24.29
N ALA A 20 21.36 15.12 23.40
CA ALA A 20 21.11 14.94 21.99
C ALA A 20 20.82 13.44 21.83
N ASN A 21 19.59 13.09 21.54
CA ASN A 21 19.30 11.78 21.00
C ASN A 21 20.03 11.73 19.66
N ASP A 22 21.07 10.90 19.61
CA ASP A 22 21.70 10.54 18.37
C ASP A 22 20.78 9.47 17.75
N ASP A 23 19.80 9.92 16.93
CA ASP A 23 18.84 9.07 16.24
C ASP A 23 19.44 8.40 14.99
N THR A 24 20.77 8.27 14.93
CA THR A 24 21.44 7.52 13.88
C THR A 24 21.27 6.03 14.14
N ALA A 25 20.74 5.30 13.18
CA ALA A 25 20.58 3.87 13.26
C ALA A 25 21.93 3.15 13.36
N ASP A 26 22.11 2.38 14.42
CA ASP A 26 23.29 1.54 14.60
C ASP A 26 23.04 0.17 13.94
N ILE A 27 23.94 -0.28 13.06
CA ILE A 27 23.95 -1.65 12.59
C ILE A 27 24.41 -2.56 13.73
N VAL A 28 23.49 -3.30 14.34
CA VAL A 28 23.79 -4.22 15.44
C VAL A 28 24.17 -5.59 14.88
N PHE A 29 25.46 -5.92 14.90
CA PHE A 29 25.93 -7.28 14.58
C PHE A 29 25.77 -8.19 15.81
N ASN A 30 24.77 -9.06 15.82
CA ASN A 30 24.67 -10.12 16.83
C ASN A 30 25.48 -11.35 16.41
N ILE A 31 26.74 -11.43 16.82
CA ILE A 31 27.58 -12.62 16.61
C ILE A 31 27.27 -13.63 17.73
N THR A 32 26.43 -14.61 17.48
CA THR A 32 26.26 -15.76 18.39
C THR A 32 27.39 -16.76 18.16
N ASN A 33 28.46 -16.68 18.97
CA ASN A 33 29.54 -17.69 19.00
C ASN A 33 29.02 -18.97 19.67
N ASN A 34 28.53 -19.92 18.90
CA ASN A 34 28.36 -21.30 19.35
C ASN A 34 29.69 -22.03 19.21
N ASN A 35 30.48 -22.05 20.29
CA ASN A 35 31.68 -22.88 20.42
C ASN A 35 31.29 -24.36 20.52
N GLY A 36 31.10 -25.02 19.37
CA GLY A 36 30.93 -26.47 19.27
C GLY A 36 31.46 -26.94 17.91
N GLY A 37 32.60 -27.60 17.92
CA GLY A 37 33.44 -27.93 16.76
C GLY A 37 32.72 -28.69 15.64
N GLY A 38 32.92 -28.21 14.43
CA GLY A 38 32.46 -28.79 13.16
C GLY A 38 32.03 -27.65 12.24
N GLY A 39 32.75 -27.43 11.12
CA GLY A 39 32.56 -26.28 10.22
C GLY A 39 31.11 -26.07 9.76
N THR A 40 30.41 -25.19 10.44
CA THR A 40 29.14 -24.62 10.06
C THR A 40 29.34 -23.14 9.77
N SER A 41 28.87 -22.67 8.63
CA SER A 41 28.70 -21.24 8.35
C SER A 41 28.01 -20.62 9.55
N VAL A 42 28.60 -19.60 10.15
CA VAL A 42 27.94 -18.79 11.16
C VAL A 42 26.89 -17.97 10.40
N ASP A 43 25.64 -18.34 10.53
CA ASP A 43 24.52 -17.57 10.03
C ASP A 43 24.43 -16.31 10.90
N THR A 44 25.00 -15.22 10.41
CA THR A 44 25.01 -13.93 11.12
C THR A 44 23.85 -13.10 10.59
N ASP A 45 22.73 -13.11 11.33
CA ASP A 45 21.64 -12.19 11.05
C ASP A 45 22.06 -10.74 11.39
N VAL A 46 21.81 -9.81 10.48
CA VAL A 46 21.96 -8.37 10.71
C VAL A 46 20.59 -7.75 10.85
N PHE A 47 20.37 -7.10 11.98
CA PHE A 47 19.09 -6.45 12.27
C PHE A 47 19.09 -4.99 11.79
N LEU A 48 18.02 -4.59 11.11
CA LEU A 48 17.79 -3.24 10.60
C LEU A 48 16.62 -2.61 11.34
N SER A 49 16.82 -1.41 11.88
CA SER A 49 15.77 -0.54 12.43
C SER A 49 16.33 0.86 12.65
N GLY A 50 15.46 1.82 13.01
CA GLY A 50 15.82 3.21 13.22
C GLY A 50 15.94 4.01 11.92
N THR A 51 16.46 5.24 12.01
CA THR A 51 16.51 6.19 10.90
C THR A 51 17.90 6.27 10.29
N TYR A 52 18.00 6.01 8.99
CA TYR A 52 19.24 6.10 8.21
C TYR A 52 19.27 7.44 7.47
N THR A 53 20.23 8.29 7.80
CA THR A 53 20.47 9.60 7.16
C THR A 53 21.55 9.56 6.07
N ASN A 54 22.15 8.41 5.86
CA ASN A 54 23.13 8.12 4.81
C ASN A 54 22.69 6.92 4.00
N ASP A 55 23.27 6.76 2.83
CA ASP A 55 22.99 5.62 1.96
C ASP A 55 23.24 4.28 2.68
N LEU A 56 22.29 3.37 2.54
CA LEU A 56 22.35 1.99 3.03
C LEU A 56 22.33 1.04 1.83
N THR A 57 23.44 0.37 1.55
CA THR A 57 23.49 -0.69 0.54
C THR A 57 23.63 -2.04 1.24
N LEU A 58 22.67 -2.93 0.98
CA LEU A 58 22.69 -4.28 1.54
C LEU A 58 23.71 -5.15 0.78
N ASP A 59 24.35 -6.10 1.50
CA ASP A 59 25.24 -7.10 0.92
C ASP A 59 24.48 -8.42 0.69
N ALA A 60 24.46 -8.90 -0.54
CA ALA A 60 23.74 -10.14 -0.92
C ALA A 60 24.21 -11.41 -0.17
N ASN A 61 25.36 -11.36 0.52
CA ASN A 61 25.89 -12.48 1.31
C ASN A 61 25.48 -12.43 2.79
N ILE A 62 24.69 -11.45 3.19
CA ILE A 62 24.26 -11.23 4.58
C ILE A 62 22.76 -11.43 4.69
N ASN A 63 22.33 -12.11 5.76
CA ASN A 63 20.92 -12.25 6.09
C ASN A 63 20.47 -11.01 6.87
N TYR A 64 19.55 -10.23 6.30
CA TYR A 64 18.99 -9.06 6.96
C TYR A 64 17.59 -9.35 7.51
N LYS A 65 17.34 -8.82 8.72
CA LYS A 65 16.05 -8.85 9.39
C LYS A 65 15.64 -7.45 9.84
N ILE A 66 14.40 -7.09 9.59
CA ILE A 66 13.81 -5.86 10.10
C ILE A 66 13.18 -6.16 11.45
N ASN A 67 13.60 -5.47 12.50
CA ASN A 67 13.13 -5.70 13.88
C ASN A 67 12.48 -4.47 14.54
N GLY A 68 12.11 -3.48 13.74
CA GLY A 68 11.44 -2.26 14.14
C GLY A 68 11.18 -1.39 12.91
N SER A 69 10.85 -0.14 13.10
CA SER A 69 10.73 0.82 11.99
C SER A 69 12.09 1.06 11.33
N LEU A 70 12.21 0.76 10.03
CA LEU A 70 13.36 1.11 9.20
C LEU A 70 13.02 2.32 8.35
N VAL A 71 13.54 3.49 8.69
CA VAL A 71 13.24 4.75 8.01
C VAL A 71 14.46 5.25 7.24
N ILE A 72 14.30 5.46 5.95
CA ILE A 72 15.33 6.10 5.10
C ILE A 72 14.98 7.58 5.00
N ALA A 73 15.86 8.43 5.52
CA ALA A 73 15.64 9.88 5.61
C ALA A 73 15.93 10.62 4.31
N ASP A 74 15.43 11.84 4.20
CA ASP A 74 15.66 12.73 3.05
C ASP A 74 17.14 12.77 2.63
N GLY A 75 17.40 12.57 1.36
CA GLY A 75 18.73 12.53 0.75
C GLY A 75 19.46 11.20 0.81
N ALA A 76 18.97 10.22 1.59
CA ALA A 76 19.57 8.87 1.66
C ALA A 76 18.90 7.90 0.68
N THR A 77 19.63 6.85 0.31
CA THR A 77 19.16 5.78 -0.58
C THR A 77 19.32 4.41 0.06
N LEU A 78 18.25 3.61 0.07
CA LEU A 78 18.32 2.17 0.36
C LEU A 78 18.53 1.40 -0.94
N THR A 79 19.61 0.64 -1.05
CA THR A 79 19.87 -0.22 -2.22
C THR A 79 19.84 -1.68 -1.82
N ILE A 80 19.00 -2.46 -2.50
CA ILE A 80 18.77 -3.88 -2.24
C ILE A 80 19.16 -4.68 -3.49
N PRO A 81 20.18 -5.54 -3.44
CA PRO A 81 20.56 -6.42 -4.55
C PRO A 81 19.46 -7.42 -4.93
N ALA A 82 19.40 -7.77 -6.22
CA ALA A 82 18.50 -8.79 -6.74
C ALA A 82 18.66 -10.14 -6.01
N GLY A 83 17.53 -10.83 -5.80
CA GLY A 83 17.45 -12.15 -5.19
C GLY A 83 17.55 -12.16 -3.66
N MET A 84 17.58 -11.01 -3.02
CA MET A 84 17.58 -10.95 -1.55
C MET A 84 16.21 -11.26 -0.98
N THR A 85 16.22 -11.98 0.15
CA THR A 85 15.06 -12.13 1.02
C THR A 85 15.33 -11.39 2.32
N ILE A 86 14.53 -10.35 2.60
CA ILE A 86 14.57 -9.56 3.82
C ILE A 86 13.41 -10.03 4.71
N LYS A 87 13.70 -10.45 5.91
CA LYS A 87 12.70 -10.96 6.84
C LYS A 87 12.31 -9.88 7.86
N ALA A 88 11.03 -9.73 8.11
CA ALA A 88 10.50 -8.81 9.11
C ALA A 88 10.05 -9.58 10.35
N LEU A 89 10.39 -9.08 11.53
CA LEU A 89 9.91 -9.64 12.80
C LEU A 89 8.39 -9.55 12.85
N ALA A 90 7.73 -10.63 13.26
CA ALA A 90 6.28 -10.67 13.38
C ALA A 90 5.82 -9.87 14.62
N ALA A 91 5.72 -8.55 14.46
CA ALA A 91 5.33 -7.61 15.52
C ALA A 91 4.33 -6.54 15.00
N GLY A 92 3.57 -6.87 13.93
CA GLY A 92 2.52 -6.02 13.39
C GLY A 92 3.05 -4.68 12.86
N SER A 93 2.30 -3.61 13.11
CA SER A 93 2.59 -2.25 12.61
C SER A 93 3.88 -1.62 13.17
N ASP A 94 4.49 -2.17 14.19
CA ASP A 94 5.74 -1.65 14.74
C ASP A 94 6.97 -1.95 13.84
N VAL A 95 6.81 -2.88 12.89
CA VAL A 95 7.89 -3.32 12.00
C VAL A 95 7.52 -3.01 10.55
N TYR A 96 8.15 -2.00 9.97
CA TYR A 96 7.91 -1.55 8.59
C TYR A 96 9.15 -0.95 7.96
N VAL A 97 9.10 -0.72 6.64
CA VAL A 97 10.11 0.05 5.90
C VAL A 97 9.47 1.32 5.36
N ALA A 98 10.03 2.48 5.69
CA ALA A 98 9.55 3.77 5.19
C ALA A 98 10.66 4.53 4.43
N ILE A 99 10.34 4.95 3.22
CA ILE A 99 11.18 5.80 2.38
C ILE A 99 10.61 7.21 2.45
N SER A 100 11.23 8.08 3.24
CA SER A 100 10.75 9.45 3.49
C SER A 100 10.78 10.30 2.23
N GLN A 101 10.07 11.43 2.24
CA GLN A 101 10.17 12.43 1.17
C GLN A 101 11.62 12.81 0.86
N GLY A 102 12.01 12.68 -0.42
CA GLY A 102 13.38 13.00 -0.87
C GLY A 102 14.40 11.88 -0.64
N ALA A 103 14.03 10.80 0.04
CA ALA A 103 14.80 9.56 0.07
C ALA A 103 14.48 8.69 -1.14
N LYS A 104 15.25 7.63 -1.33
CA LYS A 104 15.05 6.66 -2.43
C LYS A 104 15.19 5.22 -1.97
N ILE A 105 14.49 4.34 -2.65
CA ILE A 105 14.75 2.91 -2.64
C ILE A 105 15.15 2.46 -4.05
N ILE A 106 16.19 1.64 -4.16
CA ILE A 106 16.59 0.95 -5.37
C ILE A 106 16.51 -0.55 -5.08
N ALA A 107 15.41 -1.16 -5.50
CA ALA A 107 15.14 -2.58 -5.30
C ALA A 107 14.76 -3.21 -6.64
N GLU A 108 15.78 -3.52 -7.43
CA GLU A 108 15.64 -4.04 -8.78
C GLU A 108 16.00 -5.52 -8.82
N GLY A 109 15.02 -6.37 -8.61
CA GLY A 109 15.11 -7.81 -8.83
C GLY A 109 15.01 -8.18 -10.30
N THR A 110 14.88 -9.47 -10.56
CA THR A 110 14.58 -10.05 -11.88
C THR A 110 13.61 -11.22 -11.72
N ALA A 111 13.00 -11.68 -12.81
CA ALA A 111 12.12 -12.84 -12.76
C ALA A 111 12.79 -14.10 -12.16
N ASN A 112 14.11 -14.27 -12.35
CA ASN A 112 14.85 -15.41 -11.78
C ASN A 112 15.47 -15.11 -10.41
N SER A 113 15.42 -13.87 -9.95
CA SER A 113 16.04 -13.40 -8.71
C SER A 113 15.21 -12.24 -8.13
N PRO A 114 13.93 -12.48 -7.76
CA PRO A 114 13.09 -11.45 -7.17
C PRO A 114 13.63 -11.03 -5.80
N ILE A 115 13.33 -9.81 -5.40
CA ILE A 115 13.54 -9.36 -4.03
C ILE A 115 12.28 -9.68 -3.23
N VAL A 116 12.45 -10.24 -2.04
CA VAL A 116 11.33 -10.69 -1.21
C VAL A 116 11.40 -10.04 0.16
N PHE A 117 10.35 -9.33 0.53
CA PHE A 117 10.08 -8.94 1.91
C PHE A 117 9.05 -9.90 2.49
N THR A 118 9.35 -10.54 3.61
CA THR A 118 8.48 -11.57 4.18
C THR A 118 8.58 -11.63 5.70
N SER A 119 7.68 -12.35 6.35
CA SER A 119 7.73 -12.57 7.80
C SER A 119 8.89 -13.49 8.23
N ASP A 120 9.48 -13.22 9.41
CA ASP A 120 10.46 -14.12 10.07
C ASP A 120 9.78 -15.16 10.98
N ALA A 121 8.46 -15.19 11.04
CA ALA A 121 7.74 -16.20 11.81
C ALA A 121 7.97 -17.60 11.24
N SER A 122 7.95 -18.62 12.10
CA SER A 122 8.03 -20.02 11.67
C SER A 122 6.80 -20.49 10.88
N GLU A 123 5.67 -19.86 11.15
CA GLU A 123 4.39 -20.01 10.46
C GLU A 123 3.89 -18.60 10.11
N PRO A 124 4.30 -18.05 8.97
CA PRO A 124 3.91 -16.72 8.55
C PRO A 124 2.41 -16.60 8.32
N LYS A 125 1.87 -15.41 8.62
CA LYS A 125 0.45 -15.08 8.41
C LYS A 125 0.27 -13.60 8.09
N ALA A 126 -0.83 -13.26 7.48
CA ALA A 126 -1.26 -11.91 7.21
C ALA A 126 -1.19 -11.02 8.45
N GLY A 127 -0.63 -9.82 8.33
CA GLY A 127 -0.47 -8.85 9.42
C GLY A 127 0.75 -9.07 10.32
N ASP A 128 1.65 -9.98 9.99
CA ASP A 128 2.87 -10.20 10.78
C ASP A 128 3.75 -8.95 10.86
N TRP A 129 3.76 -8.11 9.82
CA TRP A 129 4.53 -6.88 9.78
C TRP A 129 3.81 -5.79 8.95
N GLY A 130 4.30 -4.56 9.00
CA GLY A 130 3.61 -3.37 8.50
C GLY A 130 3.76 -3.08 7.00
N GLY A 131 4.64 -3.76 6.26
CA GLY A 131 4.78 -3.49 4.82
C GLY A 131 5.80 -2.40 4.45
N LEU A 132 5.71 -1.94 3.19
CA LEU A 132 6.62 -0.96 2.59
C LEU A 132 5.88 0.34 2.29
N ILE A 133 6.41 1.47 2.77
CA ILE A 133 5.81 2.80 2.67
C ILE A 133 6.75 3.71 1.87
N LEU A 134 6.26 4.31 0.78
CA LEU A 134 6.96 5.35 0.02
C LEU A 134 6.23 6.68 0.17
N LEU A 135 6.99 7.74 0.53
CA LEU A 135 6.43 9.08 0.72
C LEU A 135 7.08 10.05 -0.26
N GLY A 136 6.26 10.69 -1.09
CA GLY A 136 6.70 11.59 -2.16
C GLY A 136 6.19 13.01 -2.00
N LYS A 137 6.53 13.85 -3.00
CA LYS A 137 6.23 15.30 -3.07
C LYS A 137 5.22 15.63 -4.17
N ALA A 138 4.49 14.63 -4.70
CA ALA A 138 3.47 14.84 -5.72
C ALA A 138 2.16 15.40 -5.11
N PRO A 139 1.26 15.96 -5.94
CA PRO A 139 0.00 16.53 -5.46
C PRO A 139 -0.90 15.52 -4.74
N ILE A 140 -1.57 16.01 -3.70
CA ILE A 140 -2.60 15.32 -2.95
C ILE A 140 -3.78 16.29 -2.71
N ASN A 141 -4.98 15.79 -2.47
CA ASN A 141 -6.15 16.60 -2.18
C ASN A 141 -6.64 16.52 -0.73
N SER A 142 -5.96 15.79 0.14
CA SER A 142 -6.38 15.47 1.51
C SER A 142 -6.51 16.69 2.43
N VAL A 143 -5.85 17.82 2.12
CA VAL A 143 -5.89 19.02 2.96
C VAL A 143 -6.18 20.28 2.16
N THR A 144 -7.20 21.04 2.59
CA THR A 144 -7.58 22.29 1.97
C THR A 144 -6.53 23.38 2.19
N GLY A 145 -6.00 23.93 1.10
CA GLY A 145 -5.03 25.05 1.14
C GLY A 145 -3.62 24.70 1.57
N THR A 146 -3.33 23.41 1.83
CA THR A 146 -1.98 22.89 2.01
C THR A 146 -1.74 21.75 1.01
N ALA A 147 -0.48 21.58 0.64
CA ALA A 147 -0.11 20.52 -0.30
C ALA A 147 0.49 19.29 0.41
N THR A 148 0.46 19.26 1.74
CA THR A 148 1.12 18.21 2.54
C THR A 148 0.23 17.69 3.65
N SER A 149 0.37 16.39 3.95
CA SER A 149 -0.25 15.68 5.05
C SER A 149 0.77 14.83 5.79
N THR A 150 0.32 13.95 6.68
CA THR A 150 1.15 12.97 7.39
C THR A 150 0.55 11.58 7.24
N SER A 151 1.41 10.59 6.99
CA SER A 151 1.00 9.19 6.86
C SER A 151 0.35 8.67 8.15
N GLU A 152 -0.57 7.74 8.02
CA GLU A 152 -1.29 7.10 9.13
C GLU A 152 -0.36 6.41 10.09
N ILE A 153 0.53 5.60 9.56
CA ILE A 153 1.62 4.98 10.33
C ILE A 153 2.88 5.83 10.17
N ALA A 154 3.67 5.89 11.22
CA ALA A 154 4.89 6.67 11.34
C ALA A 154 4.70 8.20 11.44
N GLY A 155 3.56 8.77 11.06
CA GLY A 155 3.32 10.23 11.08
C GLY A 155 4.32 11.02 10.24
N LEU A 156 4.83 10.43 9.14
CA LEU A 156 5.81 11.05 8.26
C LEU A 156 5.14 11.97 7.23
N PRO A 157 5.74 13.12 6.91
CA PRO A 157 5.15 14.06 5.96
C PRO A 157 5.17 13.52 4.53
N TYR A 158 4.12 13.82 3.76
CA TYR A 158 4.01 13.54 2.34
C TYR A 158 3.21 14.60 1.59
N GLY A 159 3.16 14.48 0.26
CA GLY A 159 2.47 15.42 -0.61
C GLY A 159 3.30 16.65 -0.95
N GLY A 160 2.81 17.43 -1.88
CA GLY A 160 3.48 18.63 -2.39
C GLY A 160 2.91 19.08 -3.73
N ASN A 161 3.78 19.51 -4.63
CA ASN A 161 3.40 19.97 -5.97
C ASN A 161 4.37 19.50 -7.08
N ILE A 162 5.15 18.47 -6.81
CA ILE A 162 6.15 17.94 -7.74
C ILE A 162 5.60 16.65 -8.35
N ALA A 163 4.79 16.75 -9.39
CA ALA A 163 4.15 15.59 -10.01
C ALA A 163 5.13 14.53 -10.51
N ASN A 164 6.36 14.91 -10.87
CA ASN A 164 7.43 14.01 -11.29
C ASN A 164 8.45 13.73 -10.18
N ASP A 165 8.04 13.79 -8.92
CA ASP A 165 8.87 13.37 -7.79
C ASP A 165 9.35 11.92 -7.98
N ASN A 166 10.51 11.59 -7.41
CA ASN A 166 11.16 10.31 -7.63
C ASN A 166 11.66 9.71 -6.32
N SER A 167 10.97 8.68 -5.86
CA SER A 167 11.31 7.88 -4.68
C SER A 167 12.17 6.64 -4.98
N GLY A 168 12.65 6.48 -6.24
CA GLY A 168 13.54 5.39 -6.64
C GLY A 168 12.91 4.40 -7.61
N SER A 169 13.24 3.11 -7.46
CA SER A 169 12.73 2.04 -8.32
C SER A 169 12.42 0.76 -7.53
N LEU A 170 11.29 0.14 -7.86
CA LEU A 170 10.87 -1.17 -7.40
C LEU A 170 10.62 -2.06 -8.61
N LYS A 171 11.33 -3.19 -8.73
CA LYS A 171 11.16 -4.11 -9.83
C LYS A 171 11.34 -5.56 -9.39
N TYR A 172 10.40 -6.44 -9.76
CA TYR A 172 10.34 -7.82 -9.30
C TYR A 172 10.48 -7.92 -7.76
N VAL A 173 9.58 -7.23 -7.08
CA VAL A 173 9.51 -7.19 -5.61
C VAL A 173 8.26 -7.92 -5.14
N ARG A 174 8.42 -8.87 -4.22
CA ARG A 174 7.32 -9.51 -3.50
C ARG A 174 7.27 -9.00 -2.06
N ILE A 175 6.07 -8.70 -1.60
CA ILE A 175 5.75 -8.31 -0.23
C ILE A 175 4.74 -9.33 0.30
N GLU A 176 5.12 -10.06 1.32
CA GLU A 176 4.36 -11.19 1.84
C GLU A 176 4.03 -11.00 3.32
N TYR A 177 2.80 -11.36 3.73
CA TYR A 177 2.35 -11.38 5.13
C TYR A 177 2.36 -10.02 5.83
N SER A 178 2.17 -8.96 5.08
CA SER A 178 2.11 -7.57 5.53
C SER A 178 0.71 -7.17 6.05
N GLY A 179 0.48 -5.88 6.23
CA GLY A 179 -0.82 -5.35 6.64
C GLY A 179 -1.01 -5.33 8.17
N GLY A 180 0.07 -5.16 8.93
CA GLY A 180 -0.03 -5.09 10.39
C GLY A 180 -0.73 -3.82 10.84
N SER A 181 -1.81 -3.92 11.65
CA SER A 181 -2.53 -2.78 12.20
C SER A 181 -2.06 -2.38 13.59
N ALA A 182 -2.03 -1.06 13.87
CA ALA A 182 -1.70 -0.51 15.18
C ALA A 182 -2.92 -0.48 16.09
N ASP A 183 -4.06 -0.12 15.55
CA ASP A 183 -5.39 -0.13 16.17
C ASP A 183 -6.41 -0.42 15.07
N GLY A 184 -7.68 -0.35 15.33
CA GLY A 184 -8.69 -0.62 14.29
C GLY A 184 -8.92 0.54 13.30
N GLN A 185 -8.03 1.54 13.23
CA GLN A 185 -8.17 2.73 12.39
C GLN A 185 -6.85 3.18 11.73
N SER A 186 -5.72 2.65 12.20
CA SER A 186 -4.38 2.96 11.66
C SER A 186 -3.74 1.66 11.24
N GLU A 187 -3.72 1.43 9.95
CA GLU A 187 -3.34 0.17 9.34
C GLU A 187 -2.20 0.39 8.35
N ASN A 188 -1.43 -0.64 8.14
CA ASN A 188 -0.39 -0.66 7.13
C ASN A 188 -0.79 -1.59 6.00
N ASN A 189 -0.60 -1.16 4.80
CA ASN A 189 -0.84 -1.95 3.59
C ASN A 189 0.36 -2.84 3.24
N GLY A 190 0.24 -3.61 2.20
CA GLY A 190 1.40 -4.28 1.61
C GLY A 190 2.40 -3.25 1.08
N LEU A 191 1.93 -2.37 0.22
CA LEU A 191 2.71 -1.28 -0.37
C LEU A 191 1.87 0.01 -0.39
N SER A 192 2.30 1.01 0.37
CA SER A 192 1.63 2.31 0.42
C SER A 192 2.40 3.38 -0.37
N PHE A 193 1.70 4.13 -1.21
CA PHE A 193 2.23 5.27 -1.97
C PHE A 193 1.59 6.56 -1.49
N TYR A 194 2.24 7.28 -0.61
CA TYR A 194 1.81 8.56 -0.08
C TYR A 194 2.36 9.73 -0.93
N GLY A 195 1.55 10.28 -1.83
CA GLY A 195 1.94 11.41 -2.67
C GLY A 195 3.17 11.14 -3.55
N VAL A 196 3.33 9.92 -4.03
CA VAL A 196 4.50 9.52 -4.85
C VAL A 196 4.31 9.99 -6.28
N GLY A 197 5.38 10.52 -6.89
CA GLY A 197 5.36 11.08 -8.23
C GLY A 197 5.72 10.08 -9.33
N ASN A 198 5.37 10.44 -10.57
CA ASN A 198 5.59 9.60 -11.76
C ASN A 198 7.06 9.52 -12.23
N GLY A 199 7.99 10.13 -11.51
CA GLY A 199 9.42 9.88 -11.67
C GLY A 199 9.91 8.61 -10.98
N THR A 200 9.08 7.99 -10.14
CA THR A 200 9.34 6.70 -9.47
C THR A 200 9.00 5.56 -10.41
N GLU A 201 9.89 4.59 -10.55
CA GLU A 201 9.67 3.39 -11.37
C GLU A 201 9.10 2.25 -10.52
N VAL A 202 7.93 1.70 -10.91
CA VAL A 202 7.30 0.59 -10.20
C VAL A 202 6.78 -0.43 -11.21
N ASP A 203 7.41 -1.61 -11.24
CA ASP A 203 7.12 -2.63 -12.24
C ASP A 203 7.36 -4.05 -11.66
N TYR A 204 6.47 -4.99 -11.93
CA TYR A 204 6.50 -6.36 -11.41
C TYR A 204 6.49 -6.41 -9.88
N ILE A 205 5.34 -6.08 -9.30
CA ILE A 205 5.09 -6.11 -7.85
C ILE A 205 4.11 -7.23 -7.53
N GLN A 206 4.39 -8.01 -6.50
CA GLN A 206 3.41 -8.93 -5.91
C GLN A 206 3.18 -8.63 -4.44
N ILE A 207 1.90 -8.55 -4.05
CA ILE A 207 1.47 -8.60 -2.65
C ILE A 207 0.77 -9.94 -2.42
N TYR A 208 1.14 -10.63 -1.35
CA TYR A 208 0.67 -11.97 -1.05
C TYR A 208 0.35 -12.15 0.44
N GLU A 209 -0.86 -12.62 0.74
CA GLU A 209 -1.36 -12.86 2.10
C GLU A 209 -1.16 -11.64 3.04
N GLY A 210 -1.72 -10.49 2.68
CA GLY A 210 -1.80 -9.29 3.53
C GLY A 210 -3.06 -9.27 4.39
N LYS A 211 -3.02 -8.55 5.52
CA LYS A 211 -4.18 -8.42 6.41
C LYS A 211 -5.01 -7.18 6.07
N ASP A 212 -4.41 -6.19 5.53
CA ASP A 212 -4.97 -4.93 5.06
C ASP A 212 -4.79 -4.84 3.55
N ASP A 213 -4.90 -3.67 2.96
CA ASP A 213 -4.83 -3.51 1.51
C ASP A 213 -3.52 -4.03 0.89
N GLY A 214 -3.64 -4.44 -0.36
CA GLY A 214 -2.46 -4.85 -1.13
C GLY A 214 -1.61 -3.66 -1.51
N VAL A 215 -2.14 -2.78 -2.33
CA VAL A 215 -1.48 -1.54 -2.76
C VAL A 215 -2.43 -0.38 -2.57
N GLU A 216 -2.03 0.61 -1.78
CA GLU A 216 -2.84 1.81 -1.58
C GLU A 216 -2.12 3.08 -2.04
N PHE A 217 -2.88 3.96 -2.71
CA PHE A 217 -2.42 5.24 -3.26
C PHE A 217 -3.11 6.41 -2.57
N PHE A 218 -2.39 7.10 -1.71
CA PHE A 218 -2.80 8.36 -1.07
C PHE A 218 -2.39 9.54 -1.95
N GLY A 219 -3.16 9.83 -2.98
CA GLY A 219 -2.83 10.85 -3.96
C GLY A 219 -1.59 10.54 -4.82
N GLY A 220 -1.00 11.57 -5.39
CA GLY A 220 0.19 11.43 -6.22
C GLY A 220 -0.11 11.05 -7.67
N THR A 221 0.95 10.72 -8.40
CA THR A 221 0.93 10.48 -9.85
C THR A 221 1.77 9.28 -10.27
N VAL A 222 2.19 8.43 -9.33
CA VAL A 222 3.04 7.26 -9.63
C VAL A 222 2.34 6.34 -10.61
N ASN A 223 3.10 5.79 -11.55
CA ASN A 223 2.64 4.78 -12.49
C ASN A 223 3.13 3.41 -12.04
N VAL A 224 2.24 2.42 -12.07
CA VAL A 224 2.58 1.05 -11.72
C VAL A 224 2.20 0.09 -12.84
N SER A 225 3.02 -0.94 -13.06
CA SER A 225 2.73 -1.97 -14.04
C SER A 225 3.09 -3.37 -13.53
N HIS A 226 2.43 -4.40 -14.08
CA HIS A 226 2.57 -5.81 -13.71
C HIS A 226 2.40 -6.03 -12.19
N VAL A 227 1.19 -5.74 -11.70
CA VAL A 227 0.82 -5.86 -10.29
C VAL A 227 0.00 -7.13 -10.05
N ALA A 228 0.49 -8.03 -9.21
CA ALA A 228 -0.23 -9.22 -8.78
C ALA A 228 -0.61 -9.09 -7.30
N VAL A 229 -1.89 -9.19 -6.99
CA VAL A 229 -2.38 -9.16 -5.60
C VAL A 229 -3.17 -10.43 -5.32
N MET A 230 -2.77 -11.15 -4.30
CA MET A 230 -3.35 -12.46 -4.01
C MET A 230 -3.57 -12.64 -2.52
N ASP A 231 -4.78 -13.08 -2.17
CA ASP A 231 -5.14 -13.57 -0.84
C ASP A 231 -5.00 -12.51 0.27
N LEU A 232 -5.58 -11.32 0.03
CA LEU A 232 -5.64 -10.23 1.00
C LEU A 232 -6.88 -10.36 1.88
N GLN A 233 -6.86 -9.74 3.06
CA GLN A 233 -7.99 -9.74 3.98
C GLN A 233 -8.86 -8.48 3.87
N ASP A 234 -8.39 -7.46 3.16
CA ASP A 234 -9.12 -6.24 2.81
C ASP A 234 -9.00 -6.02 1.29
N ASP A 235 -8.91 -4.80 0.81
CA ASP A 235 -8.95 -4.47 -0.60
C ASP A 235 -7.63 -4.80 -1.31
N SER A 236 -7.71 -5.22 -2.58
CA SER A 236 -6.48 -5.58 -3.30
C SER A 236 -5.74 -4.35 -3.79
N ILE A 237 -6.46 -3.36 -4.32
CA ILE A 237 -5.94 -2.05 -4.73
C ILE A 237 -6.92 -0.99 -4.25
N ASP A 238 -6.41 -0.03 -3.45
CA ASP A 238 -7.15 1.15 -3.04
C ASP A 238 -6.50 2.42 -3.59
N TRP A 239 -7.32 3.42 -3.88
CA TRP A 239 -6.84 4.78 -4.13
C TRP A 239 -7.75 5.83 -3.55
N THR A 240 -7.14 6.87 -3.05
CA THR A 240 -7.80 8.03 -2.47
C THR A 240 -7.00 9.31 -2.72
N GLU A 241 -7.36 10.41 -2.10
CA GLU A 241 -6.61 11.67 -2.01
C GLU A 241 -6.20 12.30 -3.34
N GLY A 242 -6.93 12.03 -4.43
CA GLY A 242 -6.66 12.63 -5.74
C GLY A 242 -5.59 11.91 -6.55
N TYR A 243 -5.41 10.62 -6.37
CA TYR A 243 -4.50 9.82 -7.18
C TYR A 243 -4.83 9.93 -8.68
N SER A 244 -3.80 10.13 -9.51
CA SER A 244 -3.98 10.36 -10.96
C SER A 244 -2.90 9.70 -11.83
N GLY A 245 -2.32 8.59 -11.37
CA GLY A 245 -1.35 7.80 -12.12
C GLY A 245 -1.98 6.81 -13.10
N THR A 246 -1.15 5.89 -13.60
CA THR A 246 -1.59 4.76 -14.43
C THR A 246 -1.33 3.43 -13.71
N ILE A 247 -2.28 2.51 -13.81
CA ILE A 247 -2.19 1.14 -13.30
C ILE A 247 -2.38 0.20 -14.48
N THR A 248 -1.36 -0.60 -14.81
CA THR A 248 -1.38 -1.41 -16.04
C THR A 248 -0.95 -2.85 -15.76
N ASP A 249 -1.59 -3.80 -16.44
CA ASP A 249 -1.29 -5.23 -16.32
C ASP A 249 -1.45 -5.74 -14.89
N VAL A 250 -2.71 -5.78 -14.43
CA VAL A 250 -3.09 -6.15 -13.06
C VAL A 250 -3.72 -7.54 -13.03
N TYR A 251 -3.27 -8.36 -12.10
CA TYR A 251 -3.89 -9.62 -11.76
C TYR A 251 -4.27 -9.66 -10.29
N ILE A 252 -5.55 -9.83 -10.01
CA ILE A 252 -6.08 -9.96 -8.64
C ILE A 252 -6.74 -11.32 -8.50
N GLN A 253 -6.42 -12.03 -7.43
CA GLN A 253 -7.05 -13.30 -7.09
C GLN A 253 -7.46 -13.32 -5.64
N HIS A 254 -8.75 -13.41 -5.40
CA HIS A 254 -9.32 -13.72 -4.10
C HIS A 254 -9.36 -15.22 -3.90
N ILE A 255 -8.92 -15.70 -2.75
CA ILE A 255 -8.93 -17.11 -2.40
C ILE A 255 -9.84 -17.30 -1.20
N GLN A 256 -10.84 -18.16 -1.35
CA GLN A 256 -11.64 -18.58 -0.21
C GLN A 256 -10.86 -19.56 0.66
N ASN A 257 -10.40 -19.11 1.82
CA ASN A 257 -9.84 -20.01 2.82
C ASN A 257 -10.93 -20.41 3.84
N PRO A 258 -11.48 -21.63 3.79
CA PRO A 258 -12.58 -22.04 4.66
C PRO A 258 -12.16 -22.15 6.15
N THR A 259 -10.88 -22.05 6.46
CA THR A 259 -10.34 -22.13 7.82
C THR A 259 -10.03 -20.76 8.43
N GLU A 260 -10.05 -19.71 7.62
CA GLU A 260 -9.80 -18.33 8.08
C GLU A 260 -11.10 -17.57 8.31
N THR A 261 -11.05 -16.61 9.20
CA THR A 261 -12.20 -15.77 9.55
C THR A 261 -12.34 -14.56 8.64
N PHE A 262 -11.36 -14.31 7.79
CA PHE A 262 -11.32 -13.18 6.86
C PHE A 262 -11.06 -13.67 5.45
N ASN A 263 -11.68 -13.01 4.48
CA ASN A 263 -11.48 -13.20 3.06
C ASN A 263 -11.36 -11.82 2.43
N SER A 264 -10.80 -11.72 1.24
CA SER A 264 -10.66 -10.46 0.53
C SER A 264 -11.97 -9.69 0.46
N ASP A 265 -11.93 -8.38 0.64
CA ASP A 265 -13.09 -7.51 0.48
C ASP A 265 -13.27 -7.16 -1.01
N LYS A 266 -12.71 -6.10 -1.53
CA LYS A 266 -12.85 -5.72 -2.93
C LYS A 266 -11.56 -5.94 -3.72
N ALA A 267 -11.68 -6.05 -5.04
CA ALA A 267 -10.50 -6.01 -5.89
C ALA A 267 -10.00 -4.57 -6.06
N PHE A 268 -10.93 -3.60 -6.10
CA PHE A 268 -10.61 -2.18 -6.07
C PHE A 268 -11.60 -1.43 -5.17
N GLU A 269 -11.09 -0.66 -4.21
CA GLU A 269 -11.81 0.45 -3.58
C GLU A 269 -11.29 1.77 -4.16
N CYS A 270 -12.21 2.67 -4.55
CA CYS A 270 -11.86 3.79 -5.42
C CYS A 270 -12.47 5.08 -4.91
N ASP A 271 -11.69 5.84 -4.14
CA ASP A 271 -12.14 7.09 -3.54
C ASP A 271 -11.56 8.32 -4.25
N GLY A 272 -12.40 9.30 -4.50
CA GLY A 272 -11.97 10.58 -5.08
C GLY A 272 -11.18 11.43 -4.09
N TYR A 273 -11.54 11.34 -2.80
CA TYR A 273 -10.87 12.02 -1.69
C TYR A 273 -11.08 11.23 -0.39
N ASN A 274 -10.23 11.48 0.57
CA ASN A 274 -10.33 10.90 1.90
C ASN A 274 -11.06 11.89 2.84
N ASP A 275 -12.20 11.51 3.39
CA ASP A 275 -12.98 12.30 4.35
C ASP A 275 -12.78 11.84 5.81
N ASP A 276 -11.99 10.81 6.03
CA ASP A 276 -11.66 10.32 7.34
C ASP A 276 -10.72 11.28 8.11
N PHE A 277 -10.69 11.17 9.41
CA PHE A 277 -9.81 11.96 10.30
C PHE A 277 -9.87 13.49 10.13
N GLY A 278 -10.97 14.04 9.62
CA GLY A 278 -11.13 15.46 9.40
C GLY A 278 -10.37 16.01 8.19
N ASN A 279 -10.03 15.14 7.28
CA ASN A 279 -9.46 15.48 5.98
C ASN A 279 -10.43 16.33 5.14
N ASN A 280 -10.01 16.69 3.95
CA ASN A 280 -10.69 17.68 3.12
C ASN A 280 -12.02 17.18 2.58
N SER A 281 -13.13 17.62 3.16
CA SER A 281 -14.48 17.36 2.64
C SER A 281 -14.88 18.24 1.43
N ASN A 282 -13.95 19.04 0.91
CA ASN A 282 -14.19 19.92 -0.25
C ASN A 282 -12.92 20.00 -1.11
N PRO A 283 -12.49 18.90 -1.73
CA PRO A 283 -11.28 18.83 -2.52
C PRO A 283 -11.37 19.71 -3.78
N VAL A 284 -10.22 20.20 -4.25
CA VAL A 284 -10.12 21.00 -5.49
C VAL A 284 -9.96 20.14 -6.75
N PHE A 285 -9.66 18.86 -6.59
CA PHE A 285 -9.62 17.82 -7.62
C PHE A 285 -9.88 16.47 -6.97
N PHE A 286 -10.29 15.51 -7.77
CA PHE A 286 -10.59 14.14 -7.35
C PHE A 286 -9.60 13.16 -7.96
N SER A 287 -9.59 11.92 -7.48
CA SER A 287 -8.81 10.84 -8.11
C SER A 287 -9.32 10.59 -9.53
N ASN A 288 -8.37 10.41 -10.45
CA ASN A 288 -8.68 10.15 -11.87
C ASN A 288 -7.57 9.31 -12.54
N PRO A 289 -7.32 8.08 -12.08
CA PRO A 289 -6.33 7.20 -12.70
C PRO A 289 -6.83 6.58 -14.00
N THR A 290 -5.88 6.07 -14.79
CA THR A 290 -6.16 5.18 -15.92
C THR A 290 -5.74 3.76 -15.57
N VAL A 291 -6.66 2.80 -15.71
CA VAL A 291 -6.48 1.39 -15.36
C VAL A 291 -6.64 0.52 -16.60
N THR A 292 -5.62 -0.28 -16.96
CA THR A 292 -5.62 -1.02 -18.22
C THR A 292 -5.12 -2.45 -18.06
N ASN A 293 -5.69 -3.39 -18.80
CA ASN A 293 -5.34 -4.81 -18.80
C ASN A 293 -5.49 -5.43 -17.40
N VAL A 294 -6.72 -5.61 -16.95
CA VAL A 294 -7.02 -6.09 -15.59
C VAL A 294 -7.72 -7.44 -15.65
N THR A 295 -7.23 -8.40 -14.88
CA THR A 295 -7.92 -9.67 -14.63
C THR A 295 -8.21 -9.80 -13.15
N ILE A 296 -9.50 -9.95 -12.79
CA ILE A 296 -9.99 -10.10 -11.44
C ILE A 296 -10.68 -11.45 -11.31
N VAL A 297 -10.21 -12.26 -10.37
CA VAL A 297 -10.73 -13.60 -10.10
C VAL A 297 -11.24 -13.65 -8.66
N GLY A 298 -12.55 -13.68 -8.51
CA GLY A 298 -13.24 -13.83 -7.24
C GLY A 298 -13.52 -15.31 -6.90
N VAL A 299 -14.34 -15.52 -5.88
CA VAL A 299 -14.62 -16.84 -5.29
C VAL A 299 -15.98 -17.42 -5.71
N GLY A 300 -16.66 -16.77 -6.64
CA GLY A 300 -17.98 -17.18 -7.16
C GLY A 300 -19.08 -16.16 -6.84
N SER A 301 -19.99 -15.92 -7.79
CA SER A 301 -21.06 -14.92 -7.68
C SER A 301 -22.08 -15.21 -6.57
N ASP A 302 -22.18 -16.47 -6.12
CA ASP A 302 -23.07 -16.89 -5.02
C ASP A 302 -22.46 -16.63 -3.63
N ASN A 303 -21.18 -16.26 -3.56
CA ASN A 303 -20.47 -16.01 -2.33
C ASN A 303 -20.40 -14.50 -2.09
N THR A 304 -20.70 -14.10 -0.87
CA THR A 304 -20.61 -12.73 -0.41
C THR A 304 -19.82 -12.69 0.87
N PHE A 305 -18.90 -11.76 0.95
CA PHE A 305 -18.06 -11.57 2.11
C PHE A 305 -18.27 -10.16 2.65
N GLN A 306 -18.51 -10.04 3.92
CA GLN A 306 -18.46 -8.79 4.67
C GLN A 306 -17.94 -9.09 6.06
N ASP A 307 -16.96 -8.33 6.53
CA ASP A 307 -16.30 -8.50 7.82
C ASP A 307 -15.77 -9.93 8.03
N GLY A 308 -15.18 -10.53 6.99
CA GLY A 308 -14.66 -11.89 7.05
C GLY A 308 -15.69 -12.98 7.24
N LYS A 309 -16.93 -12.74 6.87
CA LYS A 309 -18.04 -13.69 6.93
C LYS A 309 -18.70 -13.80 5.58
N ILE A 310 -19.06 -15.02 5.21
CA ILE A 310 -19.99 -15.21 4.09
C ILE A 310 -21.32 -14.61 4.53
N ILE A 311 -21.74 -13.55 3.85
CA ILE A 311 -23.05 -12.97 3.98
C ILE A 311 -23.83 -13.17 2.67
N ASN A 312 -25.11 -12.93 2.69
CA ASN A 312 -26.05 -13.28 1.63
C ASN A 312 -25.59 -12.86 0.23
N ALA A 313 -25.92 -13.67 -0.78
CA ALA A 313 -25.65 -13.43 -2.19
C ALA A 313 -26.05 -12.01 -2.65
N GLY A 314 -25.19 -11.34 -3.41
CA GLY A 314 -25.46 -10.06 -4.05
C GLY A 314 -24.75 -8.84 -3.48
N GLN A 315 -23.83 -9.00 -2.52
CA GLN A 315 -23.08 -7.89 -1.93
C GLN A 315 -21.54 -8.03 -2.05
N TYR A 316 -21.07 -8.98 -2.82
CA TYR A 316 -19.66 -9.17 -3.07
C TYR A 316 -19.27 -8.39 -4.32
N GLU A 317 -18.65 -7.24 -4.13
CA GLU A 317 -18.28 -6.28 -5.16
C GLU A 317 -16.85 -6.48 -5.63
N ALA A 318 -16.62 -6.41 -6.94
CA ALA A 318 -15.25 -6.41 -7.45
C ALA A 318 -14.63 -5.02 -7.41
N VAL A 319 -15.39 -3.97 -7.77
CA VAL A 319 -14.91 -2.58 -7.84
C VAL A 319 -15.95 -1.66 -7.21
N ARG A 320 -15.56 -0.92 -6.21
CA ARG A 320 -16.37 0.14 -5.61
C ARG A 320 -15.83 1.51 -5.97
N LEU A 321 -16.70 2.40 -6.45
CA LEU A 321 -16.38 3.74 -6.95
C LEU A 321 -17.20 4.77 -6.21
N ARG A 322 -16.56 5.68 -5.46
CA ARG A 322 -17.28 6.64 -4.60
C ARG A 322 -16.48 7.92 -4.38
N ARG A 323 -17.08 8.85 -3.61
CA ARG A 323 -16.43 10.11 -3.18
C ARG A 323 -15.86 10.95 -4.32
N GLY A 324 -16.57 10.96 -5.46
CA GLY A 324 -16.21 11.77 -6.61
C GLY A 324 -15.06 11.23 -7.44
N THR A 325 -14.66 9.97 -7.26
CA THR A 325 -13.62 9.39 -8.12
C THR A 325 -14.03 9.43 -9.59
N ALA A 326 -13.09 9.77 -10.46
CA ALA A 326 -13.10 9.45 -11.87
C ALA A 326 -12.09 8.33 -12.15
N ALA A 327 -12.24 7.62 -13.24
CA ALA A 327 -11.27 6.65 -13.73
C ALA A 327 -11.65 6.13 -15.12
N ILE A 328 -10.65 5.75 -15.92
CA ILE A 328 -10.88 5.02 -17.15
C ILE A 328 -10.34 3.60 -17.01
N PHE A 329 -11.25 2.63 -16.91
CA PHE A 329 -10.89 1.21 -16.97
C PHE A 329 -10.94 0.72 -18.42
N SER A 330 -9.93 -0.02 -18.86
CA SER A 330 -9.87 -0.55 -20.22
C SER A 330 -9.33 -1.97 -20.26
N ASN A 331 -9.94 -2.83 -21.05
CA ASN A 331 -9.54 -4.22 -21.23
C ASN A 331 -9.56 -5.02 -19.93
N VAL A 332 -10.76 -5.22 -19.37
CA VAL A 332 -10.98 -5.83 -18.05
C VAL A 332 -11.64 -7.20 -18.19
N GLN A 333 -11.20 -8.16 -17.37
CA GLN A 333 -11.92 -9.41 -17.12
C GLN A 333 -12.29 -9.49 -15.64
N ILE A 334 -13.57 -9.75 -15.34
CA ILE A 334 -14.08 -9.98 -13.98
C ILE A 334 -14.78 -11.31 -13.93
N THR A 335 -14.38 -12.15 -12.98
CA THR A 335 -14.94 -13.48 -12.80
C THR A 335 -15.28 -13.74 -11.34
N GLY A 336 -16.48 -14.25 -11.05
CA GLY A 336 -16.83 -14.81 -9.74
C GLY A 336 -17.20 -13.76 -8.69
N PHE A 337 -18.01 -12.74 -9.04
CA PHE A 337 -18.49 -11.71 -8.12
C PHE A 337 -20.02 -11.55 -8.16
N GLY A 338 -20.62 -11.20 -7.04
CA GLY A 338 -22.05 -10.82 -6.97
C GLY A 338 -22.30 -9.53 -7.74
N GLU A 339 -21.45 -8.53 -7.56
CA GLU A 339 -21.48 -7.24 -8.21
C GLU A 339 -20.09 -6.94 -8.84
N ALA A 340 -20.07 -6.48 -10.11
CA ALA A 340 -18.81 -6.14 -10.74
C ALA A 340 -18.38 -4.71 -10.43
N PHE A 341 -19.27 -3.74 -10.65
CA PHE A 341 -19.04 -2.33 -10.35
C PHE A 341 -20.19 -1.79 -9.51
N ASP A 342 -19.89 -1.30 -8.32
CA ASP A 342 -20.78 -0.52 -7.46
C ASP A 342 -20.36 0.95 -7.52
N VAL A 343 -21.29 1.84 -7.87
CA VAL A 343 -21.03 3.28 -8.01
C VAL A 343 -21.94 4.05 -7.08
N ASP A 344 -21.32 4.72 -6.09
CA ASP A 344 -22.00 5.57 -5.10
C ASP A 344 -21.92 7.05 -5.44
N GLY A 345 -22.91 7.80 -4.96
CA GLY A 345 -22.86 9.26 -4.87
C GLY A 345 -23.22 10.04 -6.15
N ASN A 346 -24.02 11.06 -6.00
CA ASN A 346 -24.35 12.02 -7.06
C ASN A 346 -24.76 13.37 -6.47
N ASP A 347 -23.96 13.93 -5.60
CA ASP A 347 -24.15 15.27 -5.07
C ASP A 347 -22.85 16.09 -5.17
N THR A 348 -22.84 17.31 -4.67
CA THR A 348 -21.67 18.20 -4.77
C THR A 348 -20.49 17.77 -3.91
N SER A 349 -20.71 16.92 -2.92
CA SER A 349 -19.67 16.37 -2.06
C SER A 349 -19.18 15.00 -2.55
N ASP A 350 -20.04 14.27 -3.25
CA ASP A 350 -19.73 13.00 -3.90
C ASP A 350 -20.26 12.99 -5.35
N PRO A 351 -19.52 13.59 -6.29
CA PRO A 351 -19.97 13.72 -7.68
C PRO A 351 -19.64 12.50 -8.55
N THR A 352 -19.49 11.29 -8.01
CA THR A 352 -19.11 10.10 -8.78
C THR A 352 -20.10 9.81 -9.92
N GLY A 353 -21.40 9.89 -9.66
CA GLY A 353 -22.39 9.74 -10.72
C GLY A 353 -22.30 10.83 -11.81
N GLN A 354 -21.86 12.05 -11.47
CA GLN A 354 -21.61 13.10 -12.46
C GLN A 354 -20.39 12.81 -13.34
N ALA A 355 -19.36 12.15 -12.80
CA ALA A 355 -18.19 11.73 -13.58
C ALA A 355 -18.57 10.73 -14.71
N ILE A 356 -19.61 9.91 -14.52
CA ILE A 356 -20.16 9.07 -15.60
C ILE A 356 -20.81 9.96 -16.67
N VAL A 357 -21.61 10.95 -16.28
CA VAL A 357 -22.28 11.87 -17.22
C VAL A 357 -21.28 12.68 -18.05
N ASP A 358 -20.16 13.02 -17.44
CA ASP A 358 -19.10 13.84 -18.07
C ASP A 358 -18.05 12.99 -18.83
N ASP A 359 -18.28 11.67 -18.98
CA ASP A 359 -17.38 10.71 -19.62
C ASP A 359 -15.99 10.59 -18.94
N GLU A 360 -15.88 11.00 -17.68
CA GLU A 360 -14.65 10.92 -16.86
C GLU A 360 -14.52 9.61 -16.08
N LEU A 361 -15.66 8.89 -15.87
CA LEU A 361 -15.70 7.58 -15.25
C LEU A 361 -16.31 6.56 -16.23
N GLN A 362 -15.45 5.67 -16.80
CA GLN A 362 -15.84 4.77 -17.88
C GLN A 362 -15.17 3.40 -17.76
N VAL A 363 -15.87 2.37 -18.23
CA VAL A 363 -15.33 1.00 -18.41
C VAL A 363 -15.42 0.61 -19.88
N ASN A 364 -14.26 0.37 -20.51
CA ASN A 364 -14.17 0.09 -21.94
C ASN A 364 -13.58 -1.31 -22.18
N ASN A 365 -14.28 -2.13 -23.00
CA ASN A 365 -13.86 -3.51 -23.32
C ASN A 365 -13.73 -4.39 -22.06
N VAL A 366 -14.85 -4.80 -21.51
CA VAL A 366 -14.90 -5.67 -20.34
C VAL A 366 -15.54 -7.02 -20.69
N THR A 367 -15.12 -8.08 -20.01
CA THR A 367 -15.76 -9.41 -20.08
C THR A 367 -16.11 -9.87 -18.68
N PHE A 368 -17.37 -10.27 -18.49
CA PHE A 368 -17.88 -10.79 -17.24
C PHE A 368 -18.13 -12.30 -17.34
N THR A 369 -17.69 -13.04 -16.33
CA THR A 369 -17.95 -14.47 -16.20
C THR A 369 -18.40 -14.75 -14.77
N ASP A 370 -19.53 -15.43 -14.57
CA ASP A 370 -20.08 -15.70 -13.25
C ASP A 370 -20.19 -14.40 -12.40
N VAL A 371 -20.90 -13.41 -12.96
CA VAL A 371 -21.22 -12.11 -12.33
C VAL A 371 -22.72 -11.93 -12.35
N THR A 372 -23.31 -11.60 -11.20
CA THR A 372 -24.76 -11.43 -11.07
C THR A 372 -25.20 -10.03 -11.53
N THR A 373 -24.53 -8.97 -11.07
CA THR A 373 -24.82 -7.58 -11.40
C THR A 373 -23.58 -6.92 -11.99
N LYS A 374 -23.67 -6.44 -13.24
CA LYS A 374 -22.53 -5.79 -13.90
C LYS A 374 -22.30 -4.36 -13.42
N PHE A 375 -23.39 -3.62 -13.21
CA PHE A 375 -23.40 -2.24 -12.76
C PHE A 375 -24.49 -2.06 -11.71
N LYS A 376 -24.11 -1.72 -10.50
CA LYS A 376 -25.00 -1.30 -9.43
C LYS A 376 -24.94 0.21 -9.33
N ASN A 377 -26.09 0.85 -9.47
CA ASN A 377 -26.21 2.30 -9.44
C ASN A 377 -26.77 2.77 -8.10
N ASP A 378 -25.89 3.12 -7.18
CA ASP A 378 -26.23 3.73 -5.89
C ASP A 378 -25.93 5.24 -5.87
N THR A 379 -25.81 5.88 -7.08
CA THR A 379 -25.56 7.32 -7.22
C THR A 379 -26.74 8.22 -6.86
N GLY A 380 -27.94 7.65 -6.74
CA GLY A 380 -29.17 8.44 -6.62
C GLY A 380 -29.62 9.11 -7.93
N ASN A 381 -28.92 8.93 -9.03
CA ASN A 381 -29.33 9.35 -10.37
C ASN A 381 -29.94 8.16 -11.12
N ASP A 382 -31.23 7.94 -10.96
CA ASP A 382 -31.98 6.83 -11.57
C ASP A 382 -31.98 6.85 -13.12
N THR A 383 -31.44 7.88 -13.76
CA THR A 383 -31.32 7.95 -15.23
C THR A 383 -30.07 7.31 -15.76
N LEU A 384 -29.06 7.08 -14.93
CA LEU A 384 -27.84 6.37 -15.32
C LEU A 384 -28.11 4.89 -15.53
N THR A 385 -27.63 4.37 -16.63
CA THR A 385 -27.75 2.97 -17.02
C THR A 385 -26.38 2.33 -17.21
N GLU A 386 -26.33 1.01 -17.27
CA GLU A 386 -25.10 0.27 -17.60
C GLU A 386 -24.42 0.80 -18.88
N ALA A 387 -25.22 1.17 -19.90
CA ALA A 387 -24.69 1.63 -21.19
C ALA A 387 -24.06 3.05 -21.15
N ASP A 388 -24.36 3.84 -20.12
CA ASP A 388 -23.72 5.14 -19.91
C ASP A 388 -22.31 4.99 -19.29
N PHE A 389 -22.07 3.86 -18.63
CA PHE A 389 -20.83 3.58 -17.90
C PHE A 389 -19.96 2.50 -18.55
N ILE A 390 -20.57 1.43 -19.10
CA ILE A 390 -19.87 0.26 -19.64
C ILE A 390 -20.03 0.21 -21.16
N SER A 391 -18.90 0.09 -21.88
CA SER A 391 -18.88 -0.14 -23.32
C SER A 391 -18.02 -1.34 -23.69
N GLY A 392 -18.34 -1.99 -24.83
CA GLY A 392 -17.56 -3.13 -25.34
C GLY A 392 -17.64 -4.37 -24.46
N ASP A 393 -18.81 -4.67 -23.86
CA ASP A 393 -19.07 -5.90 -23.12
C ASP A 393 -18.82 -7.13 -24.00
N GLY A 394 -18.05 -8.10 -23.47
CA GLY A 394 -17.57 -9.30 -24.17
C GLY A 394 -16.25 -9.11 -24.91
N ASN A 395 -15.63 -7.94 -24.89
CA ASN A 395 -14.37 -7.66 -25.62
C ASN A 395 -13.13 -7.61 -24.71
N GLY A 396 -13.27 -7.61 -23.39
CA GLY A 396 -12.14 -7.60 -22.46
C GLY A 396 -11.36 -8.92 -22.52
N THR A 397 -10.04 -8.82 -22.60
CA THR A 397 -9.12 -9.98 -22.56
C THR A 397 -8.30 -10.04 -21.28
N GLY A 398 -8.36 -8.97 -20.47
CA GLY A 398 -7.57 -8.86 -19.25
C GLY A 398 -6.07 -8.78 -19.50
N THR A 399 -5.29 -9.12 -18.48
CA THR A 399 -3.83 -9.20 -18.55
C THR A 399 -3.34 -10.63 -18.80
N ASP A 400 -2.18 -10.79 -19.43
CA ASP A 400 -1.53 -12.10 -19.65
C ASP A 400 -0.63 -12.47 -18.44
N PHE A 401 -1.27 -12.64 -17.27
CA PHE A 401 -0.56 -13.00 -16.04
C PHE A 401 0.23 -14.31 -16.17
N ALA A 402 -0.29 -15.29 -16.94
CA ALA A 402 0.40 -16.55 -17.14
C ALA A 402 1.80 -16.39 -17.77
N THR A 403 2.00 -15.33 -18.55
CA THR A 403 3.30 -15.00 -19.14
C THR A 403 4.15 -14.16 -18.19
N TRP A 404 3.65 -13.00 -17.74
CA TRP A 404 4.50 -12.07 -16.98
C TRP A 404 4.65 -12.42 -15.49
N GLY A 405 3.70 -13.13 -14.90
CA GLY A 405 3.76 -13.60 -13.50
C GLY A 405 4.66 -14.84 -13.32
N SER A 406 4.93 -15.55 -14.41
CA SER A 406 5.64 -16.84 -14.35
C SER A 406 7.05 -16.73 -13.78
N GLY A 407 7.36 -17.60 -12.81
CA GLY A 407 8.70 -17.83 -12.28
C GLY A 407 9.13 -16.90 -11.15
N TRP A 408 8.38 -15.82 -10.85
CA TRP A 408 8.72 -14.90 -9.77
C TRP A 408 7.57 -14.68 -8.76
N THR A 409 6.35 -14.91 -9.14
CA THR A 409 5.20 -14.85 -8.24
C THR A 409 5.02 -16.15 -7.45
N LYS A 410 4.27 -16.06 -6.33
CA LYS A 410 3.90 -17.17 -5.45
C LYS A 410 2.64 -17.87 -5.92
#